data_c7bcd0368dcedbc9c498ffc953d4e734
#
_entry.id   c7bcd0368dcedbc9c498ffc953d4e734
#
_cell.length_a   1.000
_cell.length_b   1.000
_cell.length_c   1.000
_cell.angle_alpha   90.00
_cell.angle_beta   90.00
_cell.angle_gamma   90.00
#
_symmetry.space_group_name_H-M   'P 1'
#
loop_
_entity.id
_entity.type
_entity.pdbx_description
1 polymer ?
#
loop_
_entity_poly.entity_id
_entity_poly.type
_entity_poly.pdbx_seq_one_letter_code
_entity_poly.pdbx_strand_id
1 'polypeptide(L)'
;VLFRRQRQMCIRDRMKPDYVLLRGWGVMNPVAMQTAVRTGFSVGRLIGNIWSNSDGDVIPAGDAAEGYYAITTHPAGRVAKVIDDIVATVYKAGKGDLADKSRIGSVYWNLGVLAGVFHTEALKTAQDRFGPKVNSAQVRWGFENLRLDKSALDALGATGLVPEINITCMDHVGGHLAKFQQWDAGKRQWKVASDWIEGDVALSQAIIDEGAEKYAADNGIKKRDCSNEEDRDNFDL
;
A
#
# COMPACT_ATOMS: atom_id res chain seq x y z
N VAL A 1 27.36 -12.02 -13.48
CA VAL A 1 26.61 -10.81 -13.05
C VAL A 1 26.36 -9.85 -14.22
N LEU A 2 27.30 -9.75 -15.17
CA LEU A 2 27.15 -8.93 -16.38
C LEU A 2 25.99 -9.37 -17.30
N PHE A 3 25.69 -10.66 -17.38
CA PHE A 3 24.67 -11.21 -18.28
C PHE A 3 23.22 -10.81 -17.96
N ARG A 4 22.87 -10.54 -16.70
CA ARG A 4 21.53 -10.06 -16.34
C ARG A 4 21.30 -8.61 -16.77
N ARG A 5 22.30 -7.74 -16.63
CA ARG A 5 22.21 -6.32 -17.04
C ARG A 5 22.11 -6.19 -18.57
N GLN A 6 22.86 -7.01 -19.31
CA GLN A 6 22.76 -7.04 -20.80
C GLN A 6 21.39 -7.55 -21.28
N ARG A 7 20.78 -8.56 -20.63
CA ARG A 7 19.44 -9.03 -21.02
C ARG A 7 18.36 -7.96 -20.84
N GLN A 8 18.40 -7.19 -19.77
CA GLN A 8 17.42 -6.10 -19.55
C GLN A 8 17.57 -4.98 -20.60
N MET A 9 18.79 -4.63 -20.98
CA MET A 9 19.03 -3.68 -22.06
C MET A 9 18.56 -4.21 -23.42
N CYS A 10 18.82 -5.48 -23.73
CA CYS A 10 18.38 -6.10 -24.98
C CYS A 10 16.86 -6.20 -25.09
N ILE A 11 16.15 -6.45 -24.00
CA ILE A 11 14.67 -6.50 -24.00
C ILE A 11 14.12 -5.13 -24.35
N ARG A 12 14.60 -4.06 -23.72
CA ARG A 12 14.16 -2.69 -24.00
C ARG A 12 14.41 -2.28 -25.45
N ASP A 13 15.61 -2.52 -25.95
CA ASP A 13 16.00 -2.10 -27.30
C ASP A 13 15.25 -2.86 -28.41
N ARG A 14 14.82 -4.10 -28.11
CA ARG A 14 14.01 -4.91 -29.03
C ARG A 14 12.51 -4.60 -28.94
N MET A 15 11.98 -4.37 -27.73
CA MET A 15 10.54 -4.22 -27.51
C MET A 15 10.07 -2.77 -27.60
N LYS A 16 10.97 -1.79 -27.44
CA LYS A 16 10.66 -0.35 -27.45
C LYS A 16 9.37 -0.03 -26.68
N PRO A 17 9.25 -0.41 -25.39
CA PRO A 17 8.02 -0.22 -24.65
C PRO A 17 7.73 1.27 -24.49
N ASP A 18 6.46 1.64 -24.51
CA ASP A 18 6.02 2.98 -24.19
C ASP A 18 6.14 3.26 -22.70
N TYR A 19 5.83 2.28 -21.86
CA TYR A 19 5.92 2.34 -20.41
C TYR A 19 6.58 1.09 -19.83
N VAL A 20 7.19 1.25 -18.64
CA VAL A 20 7.77 0.15 -17.88
C VAL A 20 7.15 0.15 -16.48
N LEU A 21 6.49 -0.94 -16.12
CA LEU A 21 6.02 -1.15 -14.75
C LEU A 21 7.19 -1.66 -13.91
N LEU A 22 7.59 -0.88 -12.91
CA LEU A 22 8.67 -1.21 -11.99
C LEU A 22 8.12 -1.88 -10.74
N ARG A 23 8.37 -3.17 -10.60
CA ARG A 23 8.16 -3.92 -9.36
C ARG A 23 9.52 -4.19 -8.72
N GLY A 24 10.17 -3.10 -8.28
CA GLY A 24 11.45 -3.14 -7.60
C GLY A 24 11.30 -3.31 -6.09
N TRP A 25 12.43 -3.55 -5.44
CA TRP A 25 12.56 -3.59 -3.99
C TRP A 25 13.91 -2.96 -3.60
N GLY A 26 13.88 -2.02 -2.66
CA GLY A 26 15.08 -1.37 -2.12
C GLY A 26 15.99 -0.81 -3.22
N VAL A 27 17.24 -1.22 -3.26
CA VAL A 27 18.25 -0.72 -4.21
C VAL A 27 17.92 -0.96 -5.70
N MET A 28 16.98 -1.83 -6.01
CA MET A 28 16.54 -2.04 -7.40
C MET A 28 15.88 -0.79 -7.97
N ASN A 29 15.17 -0.03 -7.13
CA ASN A 29 14.43 1.16 -7.53
C ASN A 29 15.34 2.28 -8.02
N PRO A 30 16.30 2.81 -7.22
CA PRO A 30 17.20 3.85 -7.70
C PRO A 30 18.09 3.38 -8.86
N VAL A 31 18.49 2.11 -8.88
CA VAL A 31 19.27 1.55 -10.01
C VAL A 31 18.45 1.53 -11.30
N ALA A 32 17.16 1.24 -11.23
CA ALA A 32 16.28 1.28 -12.42
C ALA A 32 16.17 2.70 -12.97
N MET A 33 15.92 3.70 -12.13
CA MET A 33 15.83 5.12 -12.53
C MET A 33 17.14 5.62 -13.15
N GLN A 34 18.26 5.40 -12.48
CA GLN A 34 19.59 5.77 -12.99
C GLN A 34 19.93 5.05 -14.30
N THR A 35 19.46 3.79 -14.46
CA THR A 35 19.66 3.05 -15.71
C THR A 35 18.79 3.60 -16.81
N ALA A 36 17.54 3.99 -16.53
CA ALA A 36 16.65 4.64 -17.49
C ALA A 36 17.31 5.89 -18.06
N VAL A 37 17.77 6.80 -17.21
CA VAL A 37 18.48 8.02 -17.61
C VAL A 37 19.69 7.70 -18.50
N ARG A 38 20.57 6.80 -18.05
CA ARG A 38 21.78 6.42 -18.82
C ARG A 38 21.50 5.85 -20.19
N THR A 39 20.35 5.22 -20.34
CA THR A 39 19.96 4.57 -21.60
C THR A 39 19.00 5.43 -22.45
N GLY A 40 18.76 6.69 -22.04
CA GLY A 40 17.85 7.61 -22.76
C GLY A 40 16.36 7.20 -22.68
N PHE A 41 15.97 6.33 -21.74
CA PHE A 41 14.57 6.05 -21.48
C PHE A 41 14.01 7.10 -20.51
N SER A 42 12.83 7.65 -20.83
CA SER A 42 12.18 8.66 -19.99
C SER A 42 11.78 8.07 -18.65
N VAL A 43 12.26 8.66 -17.54
CA VAL A 43 11.89 8.25 -16.18
C VAL A 43 10.40 8.48 -15.91
N GLY A 44 9.78 9.49 -16.52
CA GLY A 44 8.33 9.71 -16.48
C GLY A 44 7.50 8.60 -17.15
N ARG A 45 8.14 7.62 -17.79
CA ARG A 45 7.50 6.40 -18.32
C ARG A 45 7.80 5.16 -17.45
N LEU A 46 8.54 5.31 -16.35
CA LEU A 46 8.64 4.30 -15.32
C LEU A 46 7.51 4.50 -14.32
N ILE A 47 6.74 3.46 -14.10
CA ILE A 47 5.63 3.48 -13.15
C ILE A 47 5.91 2.44 -12.07
N GLY A 48 6.21 2.90 -10.86
CA GLY A 48 6.44 2.04 -9.70
C GLY A 48 5.14 1.52 -9.09
N ASN A 49 5.20 0.30 -8.61
CA ASN A 49 4.14 -0.24 -7.78
C ASN A 49 4.32 0.20 -6.30
N ILE A 50 3.51 -0.33 -5.39
CA ILE A 50 3.53 -0.04 -3.95
C ILE A 50 4.89 -0.30 -3.27
N TRP A 51 5.75 -1.17 -3.82
CA TRP A 51 7.10 -1.46 -3.31
C TRP A 51 8.19 -0.56 -3.90
N SER A 52 7.79 0.36 -4.78
CA SER A 52 8.69 1.26 -5.49
C SER A 52 8.24 2.72 -5.34
N ASN A 53 7.47 3.03 -4.29
CA ASN A 53 6.81 4.32 -4.10
C ASN A 53 7.26 5.09 -2.86
N SER A 54 8.28 4.62 -2.13
CA SER A 54 8.71 5.29 -0.92
C SER A 54 9.79 6.35 -1.18
N ASP A 55 9.86 7.32 -0.31
CA ASP A 55 10.92 8.35 -0.32
C ASP A 55 12.31 7.70 -0.22
N GLY A 56 12.43 6.65 0.61
CA GLY A 56 13.70 5.92 0.78
C GLY A 56 14.18 5.20 -0.47
N ASP A 57 13.27 4.85 -1.37
CA ASP A 57 13.58 4.17 -2.63
C ASP A 57 13.99 5.15 -3.75
N VAL A 58 13.45 6.37 -3.74
CA VAL A 58 13.70 7.36 -4.80
C VAL A 58 14.84 8.32 -4.48
N ILE A 59 14.98 8.73 -3.21
CA ILE A 59 16.03 9.68 -2.79
C ILE A 59 17.43 9.25 -3.25
N PRO A 60 17.85 7.97 -3.16
CA PRO A 60 19.18 7.55 -3.60
C PRO A 60 19.40 7.64 -5.12
N ALA A 61 18.35 7.80 -5.91
CA ALA A 61 18.50 8.02 -7.36
C ALA A 61 18.92 9.46 -7.70
N GLY A 62 18.74 10.40 -6.76
CA GLY A 62 19.03 11.82 -6.97
C GLY A 62 18.18 12.40 -8.11
N ASP A 63 18.82 13.23 -8.94
CA ASP A 63 18.13 13.88 -10.10
C ASP A 63 17.60 12.86 -11.12
N ALA A 64 18.12 11.65 -11.13
CA ALA A 64 17.63 10.59 -12.02
C ALA A 64 16.19 10.13 -11.66
N ALA A 65 15.64 10.53 -10.52
CA ALA A 65 14.26 10.25 -10.14
C ALA A 65 13.27 11.35 -10.59
N GLU A 66 13.74 12.46 -11.16
CA GLU A 66 12.84 13.56 -11.55
C GLU A 66 11.74 13.08 -12.50
N GLY A 67 10.50 13.37 -12.11
CA GLY A 67 9.33 13.00 -12.90
C GLY A 67 8.91 11.52 -12.83
N TYR A 68 9.55 10.70 -11.98
CA TYR A 68 9.18 9.31 -11.76
C TYR A 68 7.77 9.19 -11.19
N TYR A 69 6.98 8.27 -11.74
CA TYR A 69 5.63 7.98 -11.25
C TYR A 69 5.59 6.72 -10.40
N ALA A 70 4.73 6.72 -9.38
CA ALA A 70 4.42 5.51 -8.61
C ALA A 70 2.95 5.47 -8.21
N ILE A 71 2.42 4.26 -8.08
CA ILE A 71 1.07 4.00 -7.58
C ILE A 71 1.11 3.98 -6.04
N THR A 72 0.11 4.60 -5.41
CA THR A 72 -0.04 4.56 -3.96
C THR A 72 -1.51 4.42 -3.55
N THR A 73 -1.75 3.69 -2.46
CA THR A 73 -3.06 3.60 -1.78
C THR A 73 -3.14 4.53 -0.57
N HIS A 74 -2.02 5.13 -0.19
CA HIS A 74 -1.87 6.06 0.92
C HIS A 74 -0.79 7.09 0.55
N PRO A 75 -1.17 8.28 0.07
CA PRO A 75 -0.21 9.26 -0.45
C PRO A 75 0.76 9.76 0.62
N ALA A 76 1.94 10.18 0.17
CA ALA A 76 2.90 10.90 1.00
C ALA A 76 2.38 12.29 1.37
N GLY A 77 2.99 12.87 2.41
CA GLY A 77 2.67 14.19 2.93
C GLY A 77 1.77 14.15 4.17
N ARG A 78 1.54 15.32 4.73
CA ARG A 78 0.62 15.51 5.87
C ARG A 78 -0.81 15.69 5.34
N VAL A 79 -1.32 14.64 4.74
CA VAL A 79 -2.58 14.65 3.95
C VAL A 79 -3.84 14.43 4.78
N ALA A 80 -3.69 14.14 6.08
CA ALA A 80 -4.79 13.81 6.96
C ALA A 80 -4.57 14.37 8.38
N LYS A 81 -5.65 14.75 9.04
CA LYS A 81 -5.63 15.37 10.38
C LYS A 81 -4.96 14.45 11.44
N VAL A 82 -5.15 13.14 11.36
CA VAL A 82 -4.55 12.17 12.29
C VAL A 82 -3.02 12.28 12.34
N ILE A 83 -2.38 12.63 11.23
CA ILE A 83 -0.93 12.84 11.16
C ILE A 83 -0.54 14.06 12.01
N ASP A 84 -1.28 15.16 11.87
CA ASP A 84 -1.07 16.38 12.64
C ASP A 84 -1.34 16.17 14.13
N ASP A 85 -2.38 15.41 14.47
CA ASP A 85 -2.72 15.06 15.85
C ASP A 85 -1.60 14.22 16.50
N ILE A 86 -1.02 13.25 15.77
CA ILE A 86 0.14 12.46 16.25
C ILE A 86 1.34 13.38 16.51
N VAL A 87 1.63 14.29 15.60
CA VAL A 87 2.73 15.26 15.79
C VAL A 87 2.48 16.13 17.00
N ALA A 88 1.27 16.67 17.14
CA ALA A 88 0.91 17.59 18.23
C ALA A 88 0.82 16.91 19.63
N THR A 89 0.57 15.64 19.67
CA THR A 89 0.41 14.88 20.93
C THR A 89 1.62 14.03 21.26
N VAL A 90 1.92 13.02 20.40
CA VAL A 90 2.96 12.01 20.66
C VAL A 90 4.35 12.62 20.56
N TYR A 91 4.66 13.28 19.43
CA TYR A 91 6.00 13.85 19.21
C TYR A 91 6.27 15.06 20.10
N LYS A 92 5.27 15.92 20.33
CA LYS A 92 5.38 17.07 21.24
C LYS A 92 5.61 16.63 22.69
N ALA A 93 5.06 15.48 23.08
CA ALA A 93 5.29 14.89 24.40
C ALA A 93 6.62 14.10 24.50
N GLY A 94 7.44 14.11 23.46
CA GLY A 94 8.71 13.38 23.44
C GLY A 94 8.61 11.85 23.39
N LYS A 95 7.42 11.33 23.05
CA LYS A 95 7.14 9.87 23.04
C LYS A 95 7.30 9.23 21.65
N GLY A 96 7.52 10.02 20.61
CA GLY A 96 7.74 9.49 19.26
C GLY A 96 9.18 9.01 19.08
N ASP A 97 9.34 7.80 18.54
CA ASP A 97 10.65 7.13 18.37
C ASP A 97 11.15 7.17 16.93
N LEU A 98 10.94 8.26 16.20
CA LEU A 98 11.49 8.46 14.88
C LEU A 98 12.74 9.35 14.97
N ALA A 99 13.91 8.76 14.72
CA ALA A 99 15.20 9.46 14.79
C ALA A 99 15.26 10.65 13.81
N ASP A 100 14.80 10.46 12.58
CA ASP A 100 14.71 11.51 11.56
C ASP A 100 13.27 12.02 11.40
N LYS A 101 12.96 13.10 12.08
CA LYS A 101 11.61 13.71 12.06
C LYS A 101 11.21 14.27 10.69
N SER A 102 12.16 14.47 9.75
CA SER A 102 11.83 14.89 8.39
C SER A 102 11.06 13.81 7.61
N ARG A 103 11.09 12.58 8.10
CA ARG A 103 10.36 11.44 7.50
C ARG A 103 8.90 11.33 7.96
N ILE A 104 8.43 12.20 8.87
CA ILE A 104 7.01 12.27 9.24
C ILE A 104 6.20 12.64 7.98
N GLY A 105 5.21 11.80 7.65
CA GLY A 105 4.45 11.95 6.42
C GLY A 105 5.10 11.31 5.18
N SER A 106 6.23 10.63 5.31
CA SER A 106 6.73 9.77 4.21
C SER A 106 5.75 8.63 3.94
N VAL A 107 5.82 8.02 2.75
CA VAL A 107 4.90 6.92 2.37
C VAL A 107 4.86 5.82 3.43
N TYR A 108 6.02 5.33 3.87
CA TYR A 108 6.06 4.25 4.87
C TYR A 108 5.66 4.70 6.28
N TRP A 109 5.88 5.97 6.64
CA TRP A 109 5.38 6.50 7.89
C TRP A 109 3.85 6.55 7.89
N ASN A 110 3.26 7.04 6.80
CA ASN A 110 1.81 7.08 6.61
C ASN A 110 1.20 5.66 6.58
N LEU A 111 1.89 4.67 5.98
CA LEU A 111 1.50 3.27 6.04
C LEU A 111 1.45 2.76 7.49
N GLY A 112 2.43 3.13 8.32
CA GLY A 112 2.44 2.78 9.74
C GLY A 112 1.26 3.37 10.51
N VAL A 113 0.90 4.64 10.24
CA VAL A 113 -0.30 5.28 10.81
C VAL A 113 -1.56 4.55 10.37
N LEU A 114 -1.67 4.25 9.09
CA LEU A 114 -2.82 3.54 8.52
C LEU A 114 -2.97 2.14 9.12
N ALA A 115 -1.87 1.40 9.26
CA ALA A 115 -1.87 0.11 9.95
C ALA A 115 -2.38 0.24 11.39
N GLY A 116 -1.95 1.27 12.13
CA GLY A 116 -2.45 1.56 13.47
C GLY A 116 -3.96 1.82 13.49
N VAL A 117 -4.48 2.59 12.54
CA VAL A 117 -5.91 2.85 12.39
C VAL A 117 -6.66 1.55 12.14
N PHE A 118 -6.25 0.75 11.16
CA PHE A 118 -6.93 -0.50 10.81
C PHE A 118 -6.95 -1.51 11.96
N HIS A 119 -5.81 -1.71 12.63
CA HIS A 119 -5.74 -2.63 13.76
C HIS A 119 -6.61 -2.18 14.93
N THR A 120 -6.61 -0.89 15.23
CA THR A 120 -7.42 -0.34 16.32
C THR A 120 -8.91 -0.49 16.04
N GLU A 121 -9.36 -0.12 14.86
CA GLU A 121 -10.79 -0.19 14.50
C GLU A 121 -11.26 -1.65 14.34
N ALA A 122 -10.45 -2.55 13.77
CA ALA A 122 -10.76 -3.97 13.75
C ALA A 122 -10.87 -4.58 15.14
N LEU A 123 -9.95 -4.21 16.04
CA LEU A 123 -10.01 -4.65 17.45
C LEU A 123 -11.27 -4.13 18.15
N LYS A 124 -11.63 -2.85 17.96
CA LYS A 124 -12.87 -2.28 18.51
C LYS A 124 -14.10 -3.01 17.98
N THR A 125 -14.16 -3.23 16.65
CA THR A 125 -15.24 -4.00 16.01
C THR A 125 -15.40 -5.39 16.63
N ALA A 126 -14.29 -6.08 16.91
CA ALA A 126 -14.32 -7.37 17.57
C ALA A 126 -14.78 -7.26 19.04
N GLN A 127 -14.27 -6.27 19.78
CA GLN A 127 -14.62 -6.06 21.18
C GLN A 127 -16.08 -5.65 21.37
N ASP A 128 -16.64 -4.88 20.48
CA ASP A 128 -18.05 -4.47 20.48
C ASP A 128 -18.98 -5.70 20.36
N ARG A 129 -18.56 -6.74 19.63
CA ARG A 129 -19.31 -7.98 19.48
C ARG A 129 -19.05 -8.99 20.58
N PHE A 130 -17.78 -9.20 20.97
CA PHE A 130 -17.36 -10.35 21.80
C PHE A 130 -16.94 -9.94 23.22
N GLY A 131 -16.96 -8.66 23.54
CA GLY A 131 -16.50 -8.12 24.82
C GLY A 131 -15.01 -7.78 24.83
N PRO A 132 -14.49 -7.27 25.95
CA PRO A 132 -13.16 -6.64 26.02
C PRO A 132 -11.99 -7.62 25.86
N LYS A 133 -12.21 -8.92 26.01
CA LYS A 133 -11.19 -9.95 25.82
C LYS A 133 -11.52 -10.75 24.57
N VAL A 134 -10.70 -10.59 23.52
CA VAL A 134 -10.87 -11.27 22.24
C VAL A 134 -9.66 -12.14 21.94
N ASN A 135 -9.89 -13.29 21.31
CA ASN A 135 -8.86 -14.15 20.76
C ASN A 135 -8.51 -13.79 19.31
N SER A 136 -7.53 -14.46 18.71
CA SER A 136 -7.06 -14.18 17.36
C SER A 136 -8.13 -14.40 16.28
N ALA A 137 -8.99 -15.41 16.43
CA ALA A 137 -10.09 -15.66 15.50
C ALA A 137 -11.13 -14.53 15.54
N GLN A 138 -11.46 -14.03 16.72
CA GLN A 138 -12.36 -12.90 16.91
C GLN A 138 -11.77 -11.60 16.37
N VAL A 139 -10.45 -11.38 16.51
CA VAL A 139 -9.76 -10.25 15.89
C VAL A 139 -9.79 -10.37 14.36
N ARG A 140 -9.58 -11.56 13.80
CA ARG A 140 -9.78 -11.81 12.36
C ARG A 140 -11.19 -11.41 11.93
N TRP A 141 -12.21 -11.82 12.66
CA TRP A 141 -13.60 -11.42 12.42
C TRP A 141 -13.74 -9.89 12.42
N GLY A 142 -13.09 -9.21 13.34
CA GLY A 142 -13.07 -7.75 13.40
C GLY A 142 -12.50 -7.11 12.12
N PHE A 143 -11.42 -7.67 11.56
CA PHE A 143 -10.89 -7.24 10.26
C PHE A 143 -11.87 -7.52 9.12
N GLU A 144 -12.47 -8.71 9.07
CA GLU A 144 -13.43 -9.10 8.03
C GLU A 144 -14.78 -8.35 8.13
N ASN A 145 -14.95 -7.53 9.14
CA ASN A 145 -16.09 -6.64 9.34
C ASN A 145 -15.67 -5.17 9.46
N LEU A 146 -14.44 -4.86 9.09
CA LEU A 146 -13.94 -3.49 9.12
C LEU A 146 -14.59 -2.65 8.03
N ARG A 147 -15.29 -1.59 8.47
CA ARG A 147 -15.94 -0.61 7.61
C ARG A 147 -15.43 0.78 7.97
N LEU A 148 -14.71 1.39 7.07
CA LEU A 148 -14.26 2.78 7.19
C LEU A 148 -14.89 3.57 6.05
N ASP A 149 -16.13 3.95 6.23
CA ASP A 149 -16.82 4.87 5.33
C ASP A 149 -16.35 6.31 5.55
N LYS A 150 -16.87 7.23 4.75
CA LYS A 150 -16.51 8.65 4.85
C LYS A 150 -16.68 9.19 6.27
N SER A 151 -17.76 8.85 6.96
CA SER A 151 -18.03 9.33 8.33
C SER A 151 -17.02 8.80 9.34
N ALA A 152 -16.68 7.51 9.25
CA ALA A 152 -15.65 6.90 10.09
C ALA A 152 -14.27 7.51 9.85
N LEU A 153 -13.89 7.71 8.58
CA LEU A 153 -12.63 8.35 8.20
C LEU A 153 -12.55 9.79 8.70
N ASP A 154 -13.63 10.56 8.60
CA ASP A 154 -13.71 11.93 9.10
C ASP A 154 -13.55 11.95 10.65
N ALA A 155 -14.25 11.06 11.35
CA ALA A 155 -14.17 10.95 12.82
C ALA A 155 -12.77 10.56 13.31
N LEU A 156 -12.06 9.71 12.57
CA LEU A 156 -10.68 9.28 12.85
C LEU A 156 -9.64 10.31 12.41
N GLY A 157 -10.05 11.36 11.68
CA GLY A 157 -9.12 12.31 11.05
C GLY A 157 -8.27 11.68 9.96
N ALA A 158 -8.70 10.56 9.37
CA ALA A 158 -7.98 9.78 8.37
C ALA A 158 -8.39 10.12 6.92
N THR A 159 -9.36 10.99 6.73
CA THR A 159 -9.77 11.49 5.41
C THR A 159 -8.58 12.07 4.66
N GLY A 160 -8.39 11.63 3.42
CA GLY A 160 -7.24 11.98 2.58
C GLY A 160 -6.05 11.01 2.66
N LEU A 161 -5.96 10.21 3.73
CA LEU A 161 -4.90 9.21 3.89
C LEU A 161 -5.20 7.92 3.14
N VAL A 162 -6.46 7.52 3.10
CA VAL A 162 -6.93 6.29 2.46
C VAL A 162 -8.34 6.52 1.90
N PRO A 163 -8.78 5.82 0.84
CA PRO A 163 -10.17 5.81 0.43
C PRO A 163 -11.04 5.04 1.43
N GLU A 164 -12.35 5.02 1.21
CA GLU A 164 -13.26 4.17 1.99
C GLU A 164 -12.85 2.70 1.89
N ILE A 165 -12.92 2.00 3.01
CA ILE A 165 -12.49 0.61 3.17
C ILE A 165 -13.67 -0.24 3.63
N ASN A 166 -13.83 -1.40 2.99
CA ASN A 166 -14.87 -2.37 3.30
C ASN A 166 -14.29 -3.79 3.21
N ILE A 167 -13.59 -4.24 4.24
CA ILE A 167 -13.03 -5.59 4.30
C ILE A 167 -14.12 -6.58 4.69
N THR A 168 -14.19 -7.68 3.95
CA THR A 168 -15.16 -8.78 4.20
C THR A 168 -14.44 -10.13 4.21
N CYS A 169 -15.14 -11.18 4.63
CA CYS A 169 -14.63 -12.55 4.50
C CYS A 169 -14.30 -12.92 3.05
N MET A 170 -15.04 -12.39 2.07
CA MET A 170 -14.83 -12.65 0.64
C MET A 170 -13.79 -11.72 0.01
N ASP A 171 -13.66 -10.50 0.53
CA ASP A 171 -12.75 -9.48 0.01
C ASP A 171 -11.87 -8.92 1.13
N HIS A 172 -10.67 -9.48 1.25
CA HIS A 172 -9.66 -9.02 2.20
C HIS A 172 -8.87 -7.80 1.70
N VAL A 173 -9.03 -7.38 0.45
CA VAL A 173 -8.42 -6.15 -0.07
C VAL A 173 -9.15 -4.93 0.48
N GLY A 174 -10.49 -4.99 0.48
CA GLY A 174 -11.38 -4.01 1.10
C GLY A 174 -11.40 -2.62 0.46
N GLY A 175 -10.44 -2.32 -0.40
CA GLY A 175 -10.33 -1.07 -1.17
C GLY A 175 -9.63 -1.31 -2.49
N HIS A 176 -10.21 -0.81 -3.57
CA HIS A 176 -9.74 -1.06 -4.94
C HIS A 176 -9.28 0.22 -5.64
N LEU A 177 -9.09 1.30 -4.86
CA LEU A 177 -8.71 2.62 -5.35
C LEU A 177 -7.22 2.88 -5.09
N ALA A 178 -6.56 3.47 -6.08
CA ALA A 178 -5.19 3.93 -5.98
C ALA A 178 -5.05 5.32 -6.60
N LYS A 179 -3.97 6.02 -6.25
CA LYS A 179 -3.56 7.28 -6.89
C LYS A 179 -2.20 7.11 -7.54
N PHE A 180 -1.95 7.92 -8.56
CA PHE A 180 -0.59 8.19 -9.00
C PHE A 180 0.00 9.33 -8.18
N GLN A 181 1.27 9.19 -7.86
CA GLN A 181 2.11 10.27 -7.35
C GLN A 181 3.35 10.39 -8.23
N GLN A 182 3.87 11.61 -8.35
CA GLN A 182 5.06 11.93 -9.14
C GLN A 182 6.13 12.52 -8.23
N TRP A 183 7.36 12.07 -8.42
CA TRP A 183 8.49 12.57 -7.65
C TRP A 183 9.02 13.91 -8.18
N ASP A 184 9.19 14.87 -7.29
CA ASP A 184 9.89 16.12 -7.51
C ASP A 184 11.27 16.03 -6.84
N ALA A 185 12.31 15.78 -7.63
CA ALA A 185 13.66 15.60 -7.10
C ALA A 185 14.24 16.89 -6.51
N GLY A 186 13.87 18.05 -7.07
CA GLY A 186 14.31 19.37 -6.56
C GLY A 186 13.78 19.66 -5.17
N LYS A 187 12.54 19.27 -4.88
CA LYS A 187 11.91 19.44 -3.56
C LYS A 187 12.04 18.20 -2.68
N ARG A 188 12.51 17.09 -3.24
CA ARG A 188 12.63 15.77 -2.58
C ARG A 188 11.30 15.32 -1.95
N GLN A 189 10.22 15.46 -2.72
CA GLN A 189 8.88 15.11 -2.25
C GLN A 189 8.01 14.54 -3.37
N TRP A 190 7.02 13.75 -2.96
CA TRP A 190 5.97 13.30 -3.83
C TRP A 190 4.89 14.38 -4.01
N LYS A 191 4.36 14.46 -5.22
CA LYS A 191 3.13 15.21 -5.55
C LYS A 191 2.07 14.22 -5.97
N VAL A 192 0.86 14.35 -5.45
CA VAL A 192 -0.30 13.62 -5.97
C VAL A 192 -0.54 14.06 -7.41
N ALA A 193 -0.61 13.11 -8.33
CA ALA A 193 -0.70 13.33 -9.78
C ALA A 193 -2.02 12.85 -10.38
N SER A 194 -2.91 12.25 -9.61
CA SER A 194 -4.25 11.85 -10.05
C SER A 194 -5.26 11.90 -8.90
N ASP A 195 -6.55 11.86 -9.25
CA ASP A 195 -7.60 11.46 -8.34
C ASP A 195 -7.52 9.96 -8.04
N TRP A 196 -8.41 9.46 -7.20
CA TRP A 196 -8.56 8.03 -6.97
C TRP A 196 -9.03 7.34 -8.26
N ILE A 197 -8.34 6.27 -8.63
CA ILE A 197 -8.60 5.46 -9.82
C ILE A 197 -8.90 4.05 -9.35
N GLU A 198 -10.02 3.51 -9.78
CA GLU A 198 -10.39 2.14 -9.50
C GLU A 198 -9.63 1.17 -10.40
N GLY A 199 -9.15 0.07 -9.81
CA GLY A 199 -8.56 -1.03 -10.55
C GLY A 199 -9.63 -1.93 -11.19
N ASP A 200 -9.20 -2.82 -12.08
CA ASP A 200 -10.09 -3.88 -12.61
C ASP A 200 -10.33 -4.94 -11.52
N VAL A 201 -11.39 -4.73 -10.74
CA VAL A 201 -11.75 -5.59 -9.61
C VAL A 201 -12.11 -6.99 -10.08
N ALA A 202 -12.86 -7.10 -11.18
CA ALA A 202 -13.31 -8.40 -11.69
C ALA A 202 -12.12 -9.27 -12.15
N LEU A 203 -11.18 -8.68 -12.88
CA LEU A 203 -9.96 -9.35 -13.31
C LEU A 203 -9.10 -9.76 -12.11
N SER A 204 -8.91 -8.84 -11.16
CA SER A 204 -8.10 -9.09 -9.97
C SER A 204 -8.68 -10.21 -9.13
N GLN A 205 -9.98 -10.21 -8.91
CA GLN A 205 -10.68 -11.23 -8.12
C GLN A 205 -10.59 -12.61 -8.79
N ALA A 206 -10.79 -12.67 -10.10
CA ALA A 206 -10.67 -13.93 -10.84
C ALA A 206 -9.27 -14.58 -10.69
N ILE A 207 -8.20 -13.76 -10.74
CA ILE A 207 -6.82 -14.24 -10.55
C ILE A 207 -6.59 -14.71 -9.10
N ILE A 208 -7.13 -13.97 -8.12
CA ILE A 208 -7.04 -14.33 -6.70
C ILE A 208 -7.75 -15.65 -6.44
N ASP A 209 -8.95 -15.82 -6.94
CA ASP A 209 -9.77 -17.03 -6.75
C ASP A 209 -9.09 -18.26 -7.36
N GLU A 210 -8.62 -18.16 -8.61
CA GLU A 210 -7.88 -19.25 -9.27
C GLU A 210 -6.63 -19.63 -8.47
N GLY A 211 -5.84 -18.62 -8.05
CA GLY A 211 -4.63 -18.85 -7.26
C GLY A 211 -4.92 -19.48 -5.90
N ALA A 212 -5.97 -19.02 -5.21
CA ALA A 212 -6.39 -19.54 -3.91
C ALA A 212 -6.90 -20.97 -4.00
N GLU A 213 -7.70 -21.29 -5.03
CA GLU A 213 -8.19 -22.66 -5.27
C GLU A 213 -7.06 -23.62 -5.54
N LYS A 214 -6.15 -23.24 -6.45
CA LYS A 214 -4.98 -24.07 -6.75
C LYS A 214 -4.12 -24.30 -5.51
N TYR A 215 -3.82 -23.26 -4.73
CA TYR A 215 -3.00 -23.39 -3.53
C TYR A 215 -3.68 -24.26 -2.47
N ALA A 216 -4.97 -24.11 -2.26
CA ALA A 216 -5.73 -24.91 -1.30
C ALA A 216 -5.71 -26.41 -1.70
N ALA A 217 -5.94 -26.72 -2.98
CA ALA A 217 -5.88 -28.08 -3.50
C ALA A 217 -4.48 -28.70 -3.35
N ASP A 218 -3.44 -27.98 -3.76
CA ASP A 218 -2.04 -28.44 -3.71
C ASP A 218 -1.55 -28.73 -2.27
N ASN A 219 -2.14 -28.06 -1.26
CA ASN A 219 -1.73 -28.15 0.14
C ASN A 219 -2.75 -28.87 1.05
N GLY A 220 -3.85 -29.40 0.50
CA GLY A 220 -4.89 -30.08 1.28
C GLY A 220 -5.63 -29.17 2.26
N ILE A 221 -5.73 -27.87 1.95
CA ILE A 221 -6.36 -26.86 2.80
C ILE A 221 -7.87 -26.81 2.47
N LYS A 222 -8.72 -27.00 3.49
CA LYS A 222 -10.15 -26.74 3.34
C LYS A 222 -10.38 -25.23 3.30
N LYS A 223 -10.87 -24.73 2.18
CA LYS A 223 -11.30 -23.32 2.07
C LYS A 223 -12.49 -23.07 2.98
N ARG A 224 -12.50 -21.91 3.63
CA ARG A 224 -13.65 -21.44 4.41
C ARG A 224 -14.74 -20.98 3.45
N ASP A 225 -15.97 -21.35 3.70
CA ASP A 225 -17.13 -20.88 2.95
C ASP A 225 -17.69 -19.59 3.58
N CYS A 226 -17.32 -18.46 3.02
CA CYS A 226 -17.81 -17.15 3.50
C CYS A 226 -19.30 -16.92 3.28
N SER A 227 -19.98 -17.72 2.45
CA SER A 227 -21.44 -17.68 2.30
C SER A 227 -22.17 -18.45 3.40
N ASN A 228 -21.47 -19.39 4.04
CA ASN A 228 -21.96 -20.15 5.19
C ASN A 228 -21.64 -19.39 6.48
N GLU A 229 -22.66 -19.03 7.25
CA GLU A 229 -22.51 -18.25 8.48
C GLU A 229 -21.67 -18.99 9.54
N GLU A 230 -21.84 -20.31 9.65
CA GLU A 230 -21.10 -21.15 10.60
C GLU A 230 -19.61 -21.25 10.24
N ASP A 231 -19.26 -21.42 8.96
CA ASP A 231 -17.87 -21.42 8.49
C ASP A 231 -17.25 -20.01 8.54
N ARG A 232 -18.04 -18.95 8.21
CA ARG A 232 -17.60 -17.54 8.24
C ARG A 232 -17.24 -17.12 9.66
N ASP A 233 -18.09 -17.46 10.62
CA ASP A 233 -18.01 -17.04 12.01
C ASP A 233 -17.35 -18.10 12.92
N ASN A 234 -16.64 -19.07 12.35
CA ASN A 234 -15.90 -20.07 13.10
C ASN A 234 -14.73 -19.43 13.85
N PHE A 235 -14.77 -19.48 15.18
CA PHE A 235 -13.80 -18.90 16.11
C PHE A 235 -12.93 -19.96 16.82
N ASP A 236 -13.08 -21.23 16.47
CA ASP A 236 -12.25 -22.30 16.97
C ASP A 236 -10.94 -22.37 16.15
N LEU A 237 -9.85 -21.98 16.78
CA LEU A 237 -8.48 -22.07 16.27
C LEU A 237 -7.66 -23.03 17.11
#